data_2c00e94e94bfc8ac37531ae7735117a1
#
_entry.id   2c00e94e94bfc8ac37531ae7735117a1
#
_cell.length_a   1.000
_cell.length_b   1.000
_cell.length_c   1.000
_cell.angle_alpha   90.00
_cell.angle_beta   90.00
_cell.angle_gamma   90.00
#
_symmetry.space_group_name_H-M   'P 1'
#
loop_
_entity.id
_entity.type
_entity.pdbx_description
1 polymer ?
#
loop_
_entity_poly.entity_id
_entity_poly.type
_entity_poly.pdbx_seq_one_letter_code
_entity_poly.pdbx_strand_id
1 'polypeptide(L)'
;MAVWDRFSIVPAAFAMREQPQEIDPRSVPEGISHADDWIIFRGGGEIRVYDRICDHNGGRLIFNNGRVSCPMHGWELDAATGRYKNVECTKAPLVVAVDDPVPAAPVRFALKSMSRSLAGYSKPLPVEIEFLNHACLIIRTEGLSFATDPWLLGPAFCNGWWLALPSPADAFEKINACDFLYISHNHPDHLHRETLERVRKDMPVLTPAFGSGSTVRYLEDLGFVSILAAPFDAALRDDAAEISLSVLKSGDFRDDSGLLVEIGGFSALLAVDANFIDFYRFPEGLTVFASSFASGASGFPLCFDNYDERERQQIIIRNRNTVRYLASQILEKTAPAAFLPYAGFFSEAAPRDSYIKEHNRKNAVSDYSNICKALGVRLLDVTVDTRFLFEGRDFRTSLPRSGTVLDQAPMEAYLAAPPPGGAALDPAEVATYFLGSGYAKPLNLLVRLTDDAFEEGEEAFFCRFDEKGPGSVTPLNRADYEAYLLSLDRFLSLRIRRNEFIRVIRLGLPWEDLSIGFQCRVKRQPNIYHSDFWYHFSNVYVNDRVKRASLACDACINIQHEFVV
;
A
#
# COMPACT_ATOMS: atom_id res chain seq x y z
N MET A 1 -25.22 17.59 -16.58
CA MET A 1 -24.07 16.92 -17.22
C MET A 1 -23.41 16.08 -16.12
N ALA A 2 -23.18 14.78 -16.34
CA ALA A 2 -22.46 13.99 -15.36
C ALA A 2 -21.03 14.55 -15.19
N VAL A 3 -20.46 14.50 -14.00
CA VAL A 3 -19.12 15.07 -13.77
C VAL A 3 -18.06 14.48 -14.73
N TRP A 4 -18.24 13.23 -15.13
CA TRP A 4 -17.32 12.53 -16.02
C TRP A 4 -17.39 12.99 -17.48
N ASP A 5 -18.49 13.63 -17.93
CA ASP A 5 -18.66 14.11 -19.31
C ASP A 5 -17.68 15.24 -19.68
N ARG A 6 -17.08 15.89 -18.67
CA ARG A 6 -16.08 16.94 -18.87
C ARG A 6 -14.66 16.41 -19.12
N PHE A 7 -14.40 15.13 -18.78
CA PHE A 7 -13.06 14.55 -18.85
C PHE A 7 -12.89 13.68 -20.11
N SER A 8 -11.75 13.85 -20.75
CA SER A 8 -11.25 12.94 -21.78
C SER A 8 -10.23 11.98 -21.16
N ILE A 9 -10.29 10.69 -21.50
CA ILE A 9 -9.28 9.71 -21.09
C ILE A 9 -8.17 9.71 -22.14
N VAL A 10 -6.96 10.05 -21.73
CA VAL A 10 -5.78 10.09 -22.61
C VAL A 10 -4.65 9.26 -22.03
N PRO A 11 -3.74 8.68 -22.85
CA PRO A 11 -2.55 8.00 -22.35
C PRO A 11 -1.71 8.92 -21.46
N ALA A 12 -1.11 8.36 -20.40
CA ALA A 12 -0.14 9.08 -19.59
C ALA A 12 1.11 9.44 -20.42
N ALA A 13 1.65 10.63 -20.21
CA ALA A 13 2.87 11.06 -20.87
C ALA A 13 4.10 10.68 -20.03
N PHE A 14 5.15 10.22 -20.70
CA PHE A 14 6.44 9.91 -20.08
C PHE A 14 7.56 10.60 -20.86
N ALA A 15 8.51 11.17 -20.12
CA ALA A 15 9.73 11.74 -20.68
C ALA A 15 10.87 10.74 -20.57
N MET A 16 11.58 10.54 -21.68
CA MET A 16 12.85 9.81 -21.67
C MET A 16 13.97 10.81 -21.44
N ARG A 17 14.86 10.50 -20.49
CA ARG A 17 16.07 11.28 -20.21
C ARG A 17 17.30 10.43 -20.49
N GLU A 18 18.27 11.02 -21.15
CA GLU A 18 19.62 10.45 -21.29
C GLU A 18 20.56 11.25 -20.40
N GLN A 19 21.23 10.53 -19.50
CA GLN A 19 22.26 11.10 -18.65
C GLN A 19 23.63 10.54 -19.06
N PRO A 20 24.49 11.33 -19.68
CA PRO A 20 25.83 10.90 -20.03
C PRO A 20 26.63 10.60 -18.76
N GLN A 21 27.30 9.47 -18.77
CA GLN A 21 28.12 8.98 -17.67
C GLN A 21 29.53 8.64 -18.19
N GLU A 22 30.49 8.68 -17.32
CA GLU A 22 31.88 8.33 -17.64
C GLU A 22 32.48 7.51 -16.50
N ILE A 23 33.14 6.40 -16.83
CA ILE A 23 33.86 5.58 -15.88
C ILE A 23 35.31 5.39 -16.35
N ASP A 24 36.26 5.62 -15.46
CA ASP A 24 37.67 5.29 -15.70
C ASP A 24 37.95 3.85 -15.21
N PRO A 25 38.18 2.90 -16.13
CA PRO A 25 38.41 1.51 -15.77
C PRO A 25 39.59 1.31 -14.78
N ARG A 26 40.56 2.24 -14.79
CA ARG A 26 41.73 2.16 -13.88
C ARG A 26 41.38 2.49 -12.45
N SER A 27 40.34 3.27 -12.22
CA SER A 27 39.88 3.69 -10.89
C SER A 27 38.93 2.69 -10.22
N VAL A 28 38.44 1.70 -10.96
CA VAL A 28 37.48 0.70 -10.43
C VAL A 28 38.25 -0.37 -9.64
N PRO A 29 37.94 -0.57 -8.35
CA PRO A 29 38.56 -1.64 -7.56
C PRO A 29 38.02 -3.02 -7.96
N GLU A 30 38.78 -4.07 -7.70
CA GLU A 30 38.30 -5.46 -7.83
C GLU A 30 37.13 -5.74 -6.89
N GLY A 31 36.20 -6.55 -7.35
CA GLY A 31 34.97 -6.89 -6.63
C GLY A 31 33.82 -5.91 -6.88
N ILE A 32 32.95 -5.76 -5.89
CA ILE A 32 31.77 -4.89 -5.98
C ILE A 32 32.10 -3.54 -5.36
N SER A 33 31.81 -2.49 -6.13
CA SER A 33 31.84 -1.10 -5.67
C SER A 33 30.54 -0.39 -6.10
N HIS A 34 30.36 0.84 -5.66
CA HIS A 34 29.21 1.66 -6.07
C HIS A 34 29.65 3.12 -6.25
N ALA A 35 29.02 3.77 -7.18
CA ALA A 35 28.98 5.21 -7.32
C ALA A 35 27.52 5.64 -7.22
N ASP A 36 27.22 6.93 -7.27
CA ASP A 36 25.88 7.48 -6.97
C ASP A 36 24.73 6.66 -7.53
N ASP A 37 24.65 6.49 -8.84
CA ASP A 37 23.55 5.77 -9.51
C ASP A 37 23.96 4.38 -10.06
N TRP A 38 25.14 3.88 -9.69
CA TRP A 38 25.72 2.68 -10.27
C TRP A 38 26.14 1.65 -9.24
N ILE A 39 25.94 0.39 -9.58
CA ILE A 39 26.64 -0.76 -9.00
C ILE A 39 27.68 -1.20 -10.02
N ILE A 40 28.93 -1.32 -9.59
CA ILE A 40 30.06 -1.65 -10.45
C ILE A 40 30.69 -2.93 -9.92
N PHE A 41 30.86 -3.91 -10.78
CA PHE A 41 31.59 -5.14 -10.50
C PHE A 41 32.80 -5.21 -11.41
N ARG A 42 33.98 -5.47 -10.85
CA ARG A 42 35.19 -5.78 -11.59
C ARG A 42 35.67 -7.17 -11.26
N GLY A 43 35.94 -7.99 -12.26
CA GLY A 43 36.45 -9.34 -12.11
C GLY A 43 36.39 -10.12 -13.42
N GLY A 44 37.26 -11.14 -13.54
CA GLY A 44 37.27 -11.99 -14.74
C GLY A 44 37.66 -11.29 -16.04
N GLY A 45 38.46 -10.18 -15.96
CA GLY A 45 38.89 -9.42 -17.13
C GLY A 45 37.83 -8.46 -17.68
N GLU A 46 36.77 -8.19 -16.93
CA GLU A 46 35.72 -7.26 -17.32
C GLU A 46 35.21 -6.38 -16.17
N ILE A 47 34.66 -5.24 -16.52
CA ILE A 47 33.88 -4.40 -15.61
C ILE A 47 32.42 -4.47 -16.07
N ARG A 48 31.51 -4.76 -15.14
CA ARG A 48 30.07 -4.73 -15.33
C ARG A 48 29.49 -3.55 -14.57
N VAL A 49 28.74 -2.72 -15.26
CA VAL A 49 28.08 -1.55 -14.68
C VAL A 49 26.58 -1.74 -14.76
N TYR A 50 25.93 -1.63 -13.63
CA TYR A 50 24.47 -1.72 -13.52
C TYR A 50 23.95 -0.40 -12.99
N ASP A 51 22.79 0.06 -13.48
CA ASP A 51 22.04 1.10 -12.78
C ASP A 51 21.54 0.58 -11.42
N ARG A 52 21.25 1.48 -10.52
CA ARG A 52 20.73 1.14 -9.17
C ARG A 52 19.20 1.02 -9.14
N ILE A 53 18.56 0.81 -10.27
CA ILE A 53 17.11 0.65 -10.36
C ILE A 53 16.80 -0.85 -10.33
N CYS A 54 15.99 -1.30 -9.38
CA CYS A 54 15.55 -2.68 -9.30
C CYS A 54 14.56 -3.01 -10.44
N ASP A 55 14.81 -4.10 -11.14
CA ASP A 55 13.98 -4.53 -12.28
C ASP A 55 12.57 -4.99 -11.88
N HIS A 56 12.29 -5.11 -10.58
CA HIS A 56 10.94 -5.40 -10.09
C HIS A 56 10.06 -4.14 -10.15
N ASN A 57 10.30 -3.16 -9.26
CA ASN A 57 9.43 -1.98 -9.09
C ASN A 57 10.20 -0.66 -9.08
N GLY A 58 11.36 -0.61 -9.73
CA GLY A 58 12.14 0.61 -9.81
C GLY A 58 12.75 1.09 -8.48
N GLY A 59 12.70 0.28 -7.43
CA GLY A 59 13.32 0.62 -6.15
C GLY A 59 14.83 0.72 -6.25
N ARG A 60 15.47 1.59 -5.47
CA ARG A 60 16.92 1.79 -5.52
C ARG A 60 17.66 0.61 -4.89
N LEU A 61 18.53 -0.05 -5.66
CA LEU A 61 19.45 -1.08 -5.16
C LEU A 61 20.47 -0.48 -4.21
N ILE A 62 20.62 -1.09 -3.04
CA ILE A 62 21.56 -0.68 -2.00
C ILE A 62 22.71 -1.66 -1.94
N PHE A 63 23.94 -1.14 -1.90
CA PHE A 63 25.13 -1.91 -1.59
C PHE A 63 25.42 -1.81 -0.09
N ASN A 64 25.38 -2.94 0.60
CA ASN A 64 25.70 -3.02 2.02
C ASN A 64 26.33 -4.37 2.35
N ASN A 65 27.48 -4.36 3.04
CA ASN A 65 28.18 -5.56 3.49
C ASN A 65 28.41 -6.61 2.37
N GLY A 66 28.83 -6.17 1.18
CA GLY A 66 29.09 -7.06 0.05
C GLY A 66 27.84 -7.57 -0.68
N ARG A 67 26.67 -7.09 -0.32
CA ARG A 67 25.38 -7.45 -0.94
C ARG A 67 24.77 -6.25 -1.65
N VAL A 68 24.18 -6.53 -2.81
CA VAL A 68 23.38 -5.57 -3.56
C VAL A 68 21.92 -6.02 -3.49
N SER A 69 21.07 -5.25 -2.84
CA SER A 69 19.67 -5.64 -2.66
C SER A 69 18.72 -4.47 -2.75
N CYS A 70 17.47 -4.75 -3.17
CA CYS A 70 16.39 -3.80 -3.14
C CYS A 70 15.71 -3.83 -1.77
N PRO A 71 15.63 -2.72 -1.03
CA PRO A 71 15.00 -2.69 0.29
C PRO A 71 13.47 -2.83 0.23
N MET A 72 12.86 -2.59 -0.93
CA MET A 72 11.40 -2.68 -1.10
C MET A 72 10.90 -4.13 -0.99
N HIS A 73 11.49 -5.06 -1.77
CA HIS A 73 11.03 -6.45 -1.81
C HIS A 73 12.14 -7.48 -1.57
N GLY A 74 13.34 -7.03 -1.22
CA GLY A 74 14.46 -7.92 -0.89
C GLY A 74 15.09 -8.63 -2.09
N TRP A 75 14.86 -8.17 -3.33
CA TRP A 75 15.55 -8.73 -4.49
C TRP A 75 17.06 -8.49 -4.37
N GLU A 76 17.84 -9.56 -4.43
CA GLU A 76 19.31 -9.50 -4.25
C GLU A 76 20.01 -9.77 -5.59
N LEU A 77 20.74 -8.76 -6.10
CA LEU A 77 21.50 -8.85 -7.35
C LEU A 77 22.86 -9.47 -7.09
N ASP A 78 23.20 -10.49 -7.82
CA ASP A 78 24.57 -10.96 -7.99
C ASP A 78 25.25 -10.14 -9.09
N ALA A 79 26.06 -9.17 -8.70
CA ALA A 79 26.71 -8.26 -9.63
C ALA A 79 27.76 -8.92 -10.54
N ALA A 80 28.24 -10.11 -10.19
CA ALA A 80 29.17 -10.88 -11.04
C ALA A 80 28.46 -11.52 -12.23
N THR A 81 27.18 -11.89 -12.08
CA THR A 81 26.44 -12.61 -13.10
C THR A 81 25.26 -11.81 -13.67
N GLY A 82 24.85 -10.76 -13.02
CA GLY A 82 23.63 -9.99 -13.35
C GLY A 82 22.33 -10.70 -12.95
N ARG A 83 22.40 -11.86 -12.28
CA ARG A 83 21.20 -12.60 -11.87
C ARG A 83 20.72 -12.15 -10.51
N TYR A 84 19.43 -12.09 -10.33
CA TYR A 84 18.86 -12.00 -8.99
C TYR A 84 18.90 -13.37 -8.33
N LYS A 85 19.37 -13.44 -7.06
CA LYS A 85 19.59 -14.72 -6.35
C LYS A 85 18.31 -15.39 -5.89
N ASN A 86 17.27 -14.60 -5.63
CA ASN A 86 16.03 -15.04 -5.01
C ASN A 86 14.82 -15.00 -5.94
N VAL A 87 15.01 -14.67 -7.22
CA VAL A 87 13.98 -14.67 -8.26
C VAL A 87 14.59 -15.01 -9.62
N GLU A 88 13.77 -15.53 -10.53
CA GLU A 88 14.20 -15.84 -11.91
C GLU A 88 14.18 -14.57 -12.78
N CYS A 89 15.11 -13.65 -12.50
CA CYS A 89 15.27 -12.42 -13.26
C CYS A 89 16.75 -12.10 -13.46
N THR A 90 17.08 -11.41 -14.55
CA THR A 90 18.44 -10.97 -14.87
C THR A 90 18.43 -9.48 -15.16
N LYS A 91 19.38 -8.74 -14.58
CA LYS A 91 19.64 -7.34 -14.87
C LYS A 91 20.76 -7.24 -15.91
N ALA A 92 20.50 -6.53 -16.99
CA ALA A 92 21.48 -6.33 -18.05
C ALA A 92 22.57 -5.33 -17.59
N PRO A 93 23.87 -5.68 -17.66
CA PRO A 93 24.97 -4.75 -17.42
C PRO A 93 25.39 -4.04 -18.70
N LEU A 94 26.02 -2.87 -18.54
CA LEU A 94 27.05 -2.46 -19.49
C LEU A 94 28.32 -3.26 -19.19
N VAL A 95 28.87 -3.94 -20.19
CA VAL A 95 30.10 -4.71 -20.03
C VAL A 95 31.25 -3.97 -20.72
N VAL A 96 32.32 -3.72 -19.96
CA VAL A 96 33.57 -3.13 -20.45
C VAL A 96 34.66 -4.19 -20.32
N ALA A 97 35.22 -4.63 -21.43
CA ALA A 97 36.41 -5.50 -21.43
C ALA A 97 37.58 -4.73 -20.86
N VAL A 98 38.33 -5.39 -19.97
CA VAL A 98 39.55 -4.82 -19.36
C VAL A 98 40.72 -5.63 -19.87
N ASP A 99 41.24 -5.21 -21.03
CA ASP A 99 42.49 -5.80 -21.58
C ASP A 99 43.68 -5.44 -20.73
N ASP A 100 44.73 -6.23 -20.80
CA ASP A 100 46.04 -5.90 -20.21
C ASP A 100 46.97 -5.40 -21.32
N PRO A 101 47.38 -4.13 -21.33
CA PRO A 101 47.15 -3.07 -20.31
C PRO A 101 45.71 -2.48 -20.32
N VAL A 102 45.23 -2.15 -19.12
CA VAL A 102 43.92 -1.52 -18.93
C VAL A 102 43.75 -0.27 -19.82
N PRO A 103 42.60 -0.11 -20.52
CA PRO A 103 42.38 1.01 -21.41
C PRO A 103 42.71 2.36 -20.75
N ALA A 104 43.44 3.20 -21.44
CA ALA A 104 43.90 4.48 -20.91
C ALA A 104 42.77 5.56 -20.92
N ALA A 105 41.74 5.34 -21.73
CA ALA A 105 40.65 6.29 -21.89
C ALA A 105 39.43 5.88 -21.03
N PRO A 106 38.73 6.86 -20.42
CA PRO A 106 37.44 6.61 -19.79
C PRO A 106 36.39 6.07 -20.78
N VAL A 107 35.58 5.17 -20.29
CA VAL A 107 34.42 4.66 -21.06
C VAL A 107 33.22 5.56 -20.85
N ARG A 108 32.65 6.06 -21.94
CA ARG A 108 31.45 6.91 -21.93
C ARG A 108 30.24 6.09 -22.30
N PHE A 109 29.16 6.31 -21.59
CA PHE A 109 27.87 5.69 -21.85
C PHE A 109 26.74 6.64 -21.43
N ALA A 110 25.50 6.33 -21.80
CA ALA A 110 24.34 7.08 -21.35
C ALA A 110 23.34 6.16 -20.64
N LEU A 111 22.86 6.61 -19.50
CA LEU A 111 21.73 6.00 -18.84
C LEU A 111 20.44 6.59 -19.44
N LYS A 112 19.59 5.74 -19.98
CA LYS A 112 18.22 6.11 -20.31
C LYS A 112 17.33 5.86 -19.11
N SER A 113 16.68 6.88 -18.62
CA SER A 113 15.66 6.79 -17.59
C SER A 113 14.34 7.35 -18.09
N MET A 114 13.25 6.70 -17.67
CA MET A 114 11.90 7.16 -17.95
C MET A 114 11.32 7.81 -16.71
N SER A 115 10.58 8.89 -16.88
CA SER A 115 9.87 9.58 -15.79
C SER A 115 8.53 10.07 -16.30
N ARG A 116 7.48 9.92 -15.48
CA ARG A 116 6.16 10.47 -15.81
C ARG A 116 6.25 11.98 -15.95
N SER A 117 5.62 12.51 -16.99
CA SER A 117 5.51 13.96 -17.19
C SER A 117 4.22 14.47 -16.56
N LEU A 118 4.28 15.65 -15.95
CA LEU A 118 3.09 16.43 -15.61
C LEU A 118 2.44 16.99 -16.89
N ALA A 119 1.14 17.32 -16.82
CA ALA A 119 0.37 17.87 -17.94
C ALA A 119 0.89 19.24 -18.44
N GLY A 120 1.70 19.92 -17.62
CA GLY A 120 2.30 21.19 -17.99
C GLY A 120 1.34 22.39 -17.89
N TYR A 121 0.30 22.26 -17.10
CA TYR A 121 -0.63 23.34 -16.80
C TYR A 121 0.03 24.45 -16.01
N SER A 122 -0.42 25.68 -16.16
CA SER A 122 0.27 26.86 -15.61
C SER A 122 -0.64 27.94 -15.01
N LYS A 123 -1.97 27.83 -15.14
CA LYS A 123 -2.87 28.81 -14.53
C LYS A 123 -2.65 28.86 -13.03
N PRO A 124 -2.55 30.04 -12.41
CA PRO A 124 -2.39 30.19 -10.96
C PRO A 124 -3.74 29.98 -10.24
N LEU A 125 -4.29 28.77 -10.36
CA LEU A 125 -5.54 28.42 -9.70
C LEU A 125 -5.30 28.17 -8.21
N PRO A 126 -6.11 28.76 -7.31
CA PRO A 126 -6.04 28.45 -5.90
C PRO A 126 -6.56 27.03 -5.65
N VAL A 127 -5.83 26.27 -4.83
CA VAL A 127 -6.22 24.93 -4.41
C VAL A 127 -6.24 24.86 -2.89
N GLU A 128 -7.36 24.42 -2.33
CA GLU A 128 -7.49 24.11 -0.92
C GLU A 128 -7.44 22.59 -0.72
N ILE A 129 -6.59 22.16 0.22
CA ILE A 129 -6.62 20.79 0.76
C ILE A 129 -7.11 20.88 2.20
N GLU A 130 -8.26 20.26 2.48
CA GLU A 130 -8.84 20.16 3.82
C GLU A 130 -8.75 18.71 4.32
N PHE A 131 -8.11 18.51 5.46
CA PHE A 131 -8.03 17.22 6.12
C PHE A 131 -9.26 16.99 7.01
N LEU A 132 -10.00 15.93 6.76
CA LEU A 132 -11.14 15.53 7.61
C LEU A 132 -10.72 14.47 8.63
N ASN A 133 -10.16 13.35 8.17
CA ASN A 133 -9.59 12.31 9.03
C ASN A 133 -8.83 11.27 8.21
N HIS A 134 -7.87 10.59 8.80
CA HIS A 134 -7.11 9.46 8.26
C HIS A 134 -6.62 9.72 6.82
N ALA A 135 -7.24 9.10 5.81
CA ALA A 135 -6.98 9.31 4.39
C ALA A 135 -8.02 10.22 3.70
N CYS A 136 -8.99 10.72 4.46
CA CYS A 136 -10.04 11.59 3.95
C CYS A 136 -9.57 13.04 3.85
N LEU A 137 -9.31 13.46 2.63
CA LEU A 137 -9.04 14.84 2.26
C LEU A 137 -10.21 15.37 1.43
N ILE A 138 -10.47 16.67 1.49
CA ILE A 138 -11.24 17.37 0.47
C ILE A 138 -10.30 18.30 -0.29
N ILE A 139 -10.31 18.17 -1.61
CA ILE A 139 -9.56 19.05 -2.50
C ILE A 139 -10.55 19.92 -3.24
N ARG A 140 -10.34 21.24 -3.20
CA ARG A 140 -11.21 22.22 -3.85
C ARG A 140 -10.41 23.20 -4.69
N THR A 141 -10.96 23.51 -5.83
CA THR A 141 -10.53 24.63 -6.69
C THR A 141 -11.76 25.28 -7.31
N GLU A 142 -11.57 26.31 -8.11
CA GLU A 142 -12.67 26.89 -8.88
C GLU A 142 -13.26 25.86 -9.85
N GLY A 143 -14.53 25.51 -9.66
CA GLY A 143 -15.27 24.60 -10.53
C GLY A 143 -15.02 23.10 -10.36
N LEU A 144 -14.25 22.67 -9.33
CA LEU A 144 -14.13 21.26 -8.96
C LEU A 144 -13.82 21.07 -7.48
N SER A 145 -14.54 20.12 -6.88
CA SER A 145 -14.27 19.66 -5.52
C SER A 145 -14.44 18.14 -5.42
N PHE A 146 -13.59 17.49 -4.66
CA PHE A 146 -13.74 16.05 -4.42
C PHE A 146 -13.18 15.65 -3.05
N ALA A 147 -13.73 14.56 -2.53
CA ALA A 147 -13.25 13.93 -1.29
C ALA A 147 -12.52 12.63 -1.61
N THR A 148 -11.62 12.20 -0.69
CA THR A 148 -10.87 10.95 -0.82
C THR A 148 -11.15 10.03 0.36
N ASP A 149 -11.21 8.71 0.12
CA ASP A 149 -11.10 7.62 1.09
C ASP A 149 -11.75 7.91 2.47
N PRO A 150 -13.06 8.09 2.58
CA PRO A 150 -13.68 8.56 3.81
C PRO A 150 -13.84 7.45 4.86
N TRP A 151 -13.07 7.56 5.94
CA TRP A 151 -13.28 6.88 7.19
C TRP A 151 -13.44 7.92 8.30
N LEU A 152 -14.68 8.15 8.76
CA LEU A 152 -15.02 9.28 9.62
C LEU A 152 -15.58 8.88 10.99
N LEU A 153 -15.99 7.63 11.15
CA LEU A 153 -16.64 7.12 12.36
C LEU A 153 -16.46 5.61 12.45
N GLY A 154 -16.67 5.06 13.65
CA GLY A 154 -16.61 3.63 13.87
C GLY A 154 -15.23 3.01 13.67
N PRO A 155 -15.10 1.69 13.86
CA PRO A 155 -13.86 0.96 13.68
C PRO A 155 -13.68 0.42 12.28
N ALA A 156 -12.44 0.23 11.85
CA ALA A 156 -12.04 -0.54 10.68
C ALA A 156 -11.43 -1.90 11.08
N PHE A 157 -11.20 -2.80 10.12
CA PHE A 157 -10.53 -4.09 10.28
C PHE A 157 -11.06 -4.91 11.46
N CYS A 158 -12.33 -5.30 11.40
CA CYS A 158 -12.96 -6.16 12.41
C CYS A 158 -12.81 -5.61 13.84
N ASN A 159 -13.11 -4.34 14.04
CA ASN A 159 -12.99 -3.64 15.32
C ASN A 159 -11.55 -3.53 15.88
N GLY A 160 -10.53 -3.69 15.04
CA GLY A 160 -9.13 -3.59 15.46
C GLY A 160 -8.56 -2.19 15.40
N TRP A 161 -8.97 -1.41 14.41
CA TRP A 161 -8.51 -0.04 14.22
C TRP A 161 -9.57 0.99 14.59
N TRP A 162 -9.13 2.05 15.25
CA TRP A 162 -9.97 3.17 15.68
C TRP A 162 -9.31 4.47 15.23
N LEU A 163 -10.09 5.45 14.86
CA LEU A 163 -9.57 6.76 14.47
C LEU A 163 -8.76 7.38 15.62
N ALA A 164 -7.53 7.81 15.32
CA ALA A 164 -6.66 8.46 16.29
C ALA A 164 -7.03 9.93 16.55
N LEU A 165 -7.74 10.53 15.61
CA LEU A 165 -8.23 11.90 15.66
C LEU A 165 -9.75 11.93 15.53
N PRO A 166 -10.45 12.89 16.13
CA PRO A 166 -11.88 13.05 15.92
C PRO A 166 -12.16 13.64 14.53
N SER A 167 -13.26 13.23 13.91
CA SER A 167 -13.75 13.81 12.67
C SER A 167 -14.55 15.09 12.92
N PRO A 168 -14.52 16.10 12.02
CA PRO A 168 -15.34 17.32 12.14
C PRO A 168 -16.83 17.00 12.07
N ALA A 169 -17.66 17.72 12.83
CA ALA A 169 -19.11 17.51 12.86
C ALA A 169 -19.79 17.70 11.50
N ASP A 170 -19.25 18.60 10.67
CA ASP A 170 -19.76 18.94 9.34
C ASP A 170 -19.13 18.09 8.20
N ALA A 171 -18.40 17.02 8.55
CA ALA A 171 -17.66 16.21 7.56
C ALA A 171 -18.58 15.62 6.47
N PHE A 172 -19.73 15.08 6.85
CA PHE A 172 -20.69 14.52 5.89
C PHE A 172 -21.34 15.58 4.99
N GLU A 173 -21.64 16.76 5.53
CA GLU A 173 -22.14 17.88 4.74
C GLU A 173 -21.11 18.28 3.69
N LYS A 174 -19.85 18.42 4.09
CA LYS A 174 -18.75 18.75 3.20
C LYS A 174 -18.52 17.72 2.10
N ILE A 175 -18.51 16.43 2.45
CA ILE A 175 -18.37 15.35 1.45
C ILE A 175 -19.55 15.37 0.49
N ASN A 176 -20.78 15.41 1.00
CA ASN A 176 -21.97 15.39 0.16
C ASN A 176 -22.12 16.64 -0.73
N ALA A 177 -21.39 17.72 -0.46
CA ALA A 177 -21.30 18.90 -1.31
C ALA A 177 -20.23 18.78 -2.42
N CYS A 178 -19.37 17.76 -2.40
CA CYS A 178 -18.36 17.55 -3.44
C CYS A 178 -18.97 17.06 -4.76
N ASP A 179 -18.25 17.31 -5.86
CA ASP A 179 -18.64 16.87 -7.21
C ASP A 179 -18.45 15.36 -7.38
N PHE A 180 -17.43 14.78 -6.74
CA PHE A 180 -17.20 13.33 -6.75
C PHE A 180 -16.41 12.86 -5.53
N LEU A 181 -16.35 11.54 -5.35
CA LEU A 181 -15.57 10.84 -4.35
C LEU A 181 -14.49 10.00 -5.03
N TYR A 182 -13.26 10.02 -4.52
CA TYR A 182 -12.20 9.08 -4.91
C TYR A 182 -12.04 8.00 -3.86
N ILE A 183 -12.01 6.73 -4.30
CA ILE A 183 -11.69 5.55 -3.47
C ILE A 183 -10.44 4.89 -4.04
N SER A 184 -9.37 4.87 -3.27
CA SER A 184 -8.07 4.37 -3.69
C SER A 184 -7.98 2.85 -3.78
N HIS A 185 -8.61 2.13 -2.85
CA HIS A 185 -8.57 0.67 -2.77
C HIS A 185 -9.64 0.12 -1.81
N ASN A 186 -9.65 -1.20 -1.62
CA ASN A 186 -10.72 -1.92 -0.95
C ASN A 186 -10.54 -2.14 0.57
N HIS A 187 -9.50 -1.62 1.20
CA HIS A 187 -9.34 -1.75 2.64
C HIS A 187 -10.40 -0.94 3.41
N PRO A 188 -10.90 -1.46 4.55
CA PRO A 188 -12.04 -0.85 5.26
C PRO A 188 -11.73 0.49 5.95
N ASP A 189 -10.50 0.95 6.02
CA ASP A 189 -10.11 2.29 6.45
C ASP A 189 -10.09 3.31 5.29
N HIS A 190 -10.34 2.87 4.05
CA HIS A 190 -10.50 3.66 2.83
C HIS A 190 -11.88 3.47 2.20
N LEU A 191 -12.35 2.24 2.11
CA LEU A 191 -13.67 1.84 1.63
C LEU A 191 -14.59 1.54 2.84
N HIS A 192 -14.78 2.53 3.72
CA HIS A 192 -15.42 2.34 5.02
C HIS A 192 -16.95 2.29 4.91
N ARG A 193 -17.53 1.12 5.18
CA ARG A 193 -18.97 0.86 4.99
C ARG A 193 -19.86 1.86 5.71
N GLU A 194 -19.69 2.01 7.03
CA GLU A 194 -20.57 2.84 7.85
C GLU A 194 -20.51 4.33 7.45
N THR A 195 -19.32 4.82 7.06
CA THR A 195 -19.16 6.16 6.51
C THR A 195 -19.87 6.27 5.15
N LEU A 196 -19.63 5.33 4.24
CA LEU A 196 -20.19 5.36 2.90
C LEU A 196 -21.71 5.19 2.88
N GLU A 197 -22.31 4.52 3.87
CA GLU A 197 -23.76 4.44 4.03
C GLU A 197 -24.43 5.81 4.25
N ARG A 198 -23.69 6.80 4.79
CA ARG A 198 -24.15 8.19 5.01
C ARG A 198 -23.84 9.13 3.84
N VAL A 199 -23.04 8.70 2.87
CA VAL A 199 -22.78 9.46 1.65
C VAL A 199 -23.94 9.28 0.67
N ARG A 200 -24.35 10.37 -0.01
CA ARG A 200 -25.42 10.34 -1.01
C ARG A 200 -25.08 9.34 -2.13
N LYS A 201 -26.05 8.54 -2.58
CA LYS A 201 -25.81 7.41 -3.50
C LYS A 201 -25.71 7.82 -4.97
N ASP A 202 -26.14 9.02 -5.31
CA ASP A 202 -25.93 9.65 -6.61
C ASP A 202 -24.57 10.38 -6.72
N MET A 203 -23.75 10.34 -5.64
CA MET A 203 -22.35 10.81 -5.66
C MET A 203 -21.57 10.05 -6.72
N PRO A 204 -21.00 10.73 -7.73
CA PRO A 204 -20.06 10.09 -8.65
C PRO A 204 -18.84 9.59 -7.90
N VAL A 205 -18.37 8.37 -8.20
CA VAL A 205 -17.18 7.78 -7.57
C VAL A 205 -16.13 7.49 -8.63
N LEU A 206 -14.91 7.94 -8.39
CA LEU A 206 -13.70 7.57 -9.13
C LEU A 206 -12.96 6.48 -8.35
N THR A 207 -12.64 5.39 -8.99
CA THR A 207 -11.80 4.32 -8.42
C THR A 207 -10.89 3.71 -9.48
N PRO A 208 -9.77 3.08 -9.14
CA PRO A 208 -8.95 2.40 -10.12
C PRO A 208 -9.63 1.17 -10.73
N ALA A 209 -9.31 0.88 -11.99
CA ALA A 209 -9.75 -0.33 -12.69
C ALA A 209 -8.88 -1.53 -12.29
N PHE A 210 -8.96 -1.97 -11.04
CA PHE A 210 -8.29 -3.17 -10.58
C PHE A 210 -8.85 -4.43 -11.23
N GLY A 211 -7.99 -5.40 -11.52
CA GLY A 211 -8.39 -6.68 -12.10
C GLY A 211 -9.34 -7.50 -11.23
N SER A 212 -9.32 -7.29 -9.90
CA SER A 212 -10.25 -7.94 -8.98
C SER A 212 -11.69 -7.42 -9.11
N GLY A 213 -11.87 -6.13 -9.45
CA GLY A 213 -13.16 -5.45 -9.47
C GLY A 213 -13.82 -5.33 -8.09
N SER A 214 -13.10 -5.63 -7.00
CA SER A 214 -13.67 -5.69 -5.64
C SER A 214 -14.24 -4.34 -5.19
N THR A 215 -13.51 -3.26 -5.40
CA THR A 215 -13.93 -1.91 -5.01
C THR A 215 -15.20 -1.49 -5.74
N VAL A 216 -15.28 -1.71 -7.06
CA VAL A 216 -16.47 -1.36 -7.85
C VAL A 216 -17.69 -2.11 -7.35
N ARG A 217 -17.59 -3.44 -7.20
CA ARG A 217 -18.71 -4.26 -6.74
C ARG A 217 -19.19 -3.89 -5.34
N TYR A 218 -18.24 -3.59 -4.45
CA TYR A 218 -18.59 -3.16 -3.10
C TYR A 218 -19.36 -1.83 -3.09
N LEU A 219 -18.96 -0.87 -3.94
CA LEU A 219 -19.67 0.39 -4.11
C LEU A 219 -21.06 0.20 -4.73
N GLU A 220 -21.19 -0.68 -5.73
CA GLU A 220 -22.49 -1.06 -6.31
C GLU A 220 -23.41 -1.67 -5.25
N ASP A 221 -22.92 -2.57 -4.40
CA ASP A 221 -23.64 -3.18 -3.30
C ASP A 221 -24.10 -2.16 -2.24
N LEU A 222 -23.34 -1.07 -2.05
CA LEU A 222 -23.73 0.06 -1.20
C LEU A 222 -24.71 1.02 -1.87
N GLY A 223 -25.08 0.77 -3.14
CA GLY A 223 -26.07 1.53 -3.89
C GLY A 223 -25.54 2.74 -4.65
N PHE A 224 -24.23 2.90 -4.82
CA PHE A 224 -23.66 3.94 -5.69
C PHE A 224 -23.98 3.62 -7.16
N VAL A 225 -24.48 4.62 -7.89
CA VAL A 225 -24.99 4.43 -9.26
C VAL A 225 -24.11 5.04 -10.35
N SER A 226 -23.10 5.82 -9.98
CA SER A 226 -22.19 6.50 -10.92
C SER A 226 -20.74 6.22 -10.54
N ILE A 227 -20.17 5.13 -11.04
CA ILE A 227 -18.81 4.69 -10.71
C ILE A 227 -17.98 4.70 -11.99
N LEU A 228 -16.87 5.44 -11.97
CA LEU A 228 -15.84 5.42 -13.01
C LEU A 228 -14.62 4.64 -12.52
N ALA A 229 -14.39 3.47 -13.10
CA ALA A 229 -13.16 2.72 -12.91
C ALA A 229 -12.10 3.24 -13.89
N ALA A 230 -11.15 4.04 -13.39
CA ALA A 230 -10.12 4.66 -14.21
C ALA A 230 -9.01 3.67 -14.57
N PRO A 231 -8.59 3.59 -15.85
CA PRO A 231 -7.48 2.75 -16.25
C PRO A 231 -6.15 3.31 -15.71
N PHE A 232 -5.23 2.40 -15.41
CA PHE A 232 -3.85 2.75 -15.08
C PHE A 232 -3.11 3.26 -16.32
N ASP A 233 -2.05 4.06 -16.09
CA ASP A 233 -1.23 4.67 -17.15
C ASP A 233 -2.04 5.54 -18.14
N ALA A 234 -3.14 6.11 -17.64
CA ALA A 234 -3.98 7.08 -18.32
C ALA A 234 -4.21 8.32 -17.43
N ALA A 235 -4.73 9.36 -18.03
CA ALA A 235 -5.16 10.57 -17.33
C ALA A 235 -6.59 10.94 -17.77
N LEU A 236 -7.41 11.32 -16.82
CA LEU A 236 -8.68 12.01 -17.05
C LEU A 236 -8.36 13.50 -17.15
N ARG A 237 -8.54 14.11 -18.32
CA ARG A 237 -8.16 15.50 -18.58
C ARG A 237 -9.35 16.35 -18.95
N ASP A 238 -9.44 17.52 -18.30
CA ASP A 238 -10.23 18.67 -18.71
C ASP A 238 -9.26 19.81 -19.02
N ASP A 239 -8.81 19.89 -20.26
CA ASP A 239 -7.80 20.86 -20.68
C ASP A 239 -8.32 22.31 -20.62
N ALA A 240 -9.64 22.52 -20.75
CA ALA A 240 -10.23 23.87 -20.65
C ALA A 240 -10.15 24.42 -19.21
N ALA A 241 -10.33 23.56 -18.23
CA ALA A 241 -10.19 23.89 -16.81
C ALA A 241 -8.75 23.69 -16.28
N GLU A 242 -7.83 23.16 -17.09
CA GLU A 242 -6.49 22.73 -16.68
C GLU A 242 -6.51 21.76 -15.50
N ILE A 243 -7.30 20.70 -15.61
CA ILE A 243 -7.41 19.65 -14.59
C ILE A 243 -7.02 18.30 -15.19
N SER A 244 -6.17 17.55 -14.47
CA SER A 244 -5.81 16.17 -14.82
C SER A 244 -5.81 15.29 -13.56
N LEU A 245 -6.44 14.12 -13.67
CA LEU A 245 -6.49 13.11 -12.62
C LEU A 245 -5.94 11.79 -13.17
N SER A 246 -5.00 11.17 -12.48
CA SER A 246 -4.43 9.90 -12.92
C SER A 246 -4.25 8.93 -11.76
N VAL A 247 -4.70 7.70 -11.93
CA VAL A 247 -4.49 6.65 -10.93
C VAL A 247 -3.19 5.92 -11.20
N LEU A 248 -2.38 5.74 -10.16
CA LEU A 248 -1.07 5.07 -10.20
C LEU A 248 -1.14 3.80 -9.35
N LYS A 249 -0.94 2.63 -9.98
CA LYS A 249 -0.97 1.36 -9.25
C LYS A 249 0.28 1.20 -8.38
N SER A 250 0.12 0.67 -7.16
CA SER A 250 1.22 0.13 -6.39
C SER A 250 1.85 -1.06 -7.11
N GLY A 251 3.16 -1.15 -7.06
CA GLY A 251 3.91 -2.22 -7.72
C GLY A 251 3.90 -3.55 -6.99
N ASP A 252 3.26 -3.66 -5.85
CA ASP A 252 3.08 -4.93 -5.16
C ASP A 252 1.81 -5.67 -5.60
N PHE A 253 1.54 -6.80 -4.97
CA PHE A 253 0.41 -7.66 -5.33
C PHE A 253 -0.95 -7.15 -4.85
N ARG A 254 -1.00 -6.10 -4.04
CA ARG A 254 -2.24 -5.54 -3.50
C ARG A 254 -2.95 -4.67 -4.53
N ASP A 255 -4.24 -4.52 -4.34
CA ASP A 255 -5.03 -3.58 -5.12
C ASP A 255 -4.93 -2.16 -4.50
N ASP A 256 -3.70 -1.68 -4.30
CA ASP A 256 -3.42 -0.34 -3.78
C ASP A 256 -3.10 0.64 -4.91
N SER A 257 -3.52 1.90 -4.75
CA SER A 257 -3.25 2.95 -5.73
C SER A 257 -3.04 4.31 -5.09
N GLY A 258 -2.34 5.19 -5.81
CA GLY A 258 -2.29 6.62 -5.54
C GLY A 258 -3.02 7.42 -6.62
N LEU A 259 -3.39 8.66 -6.29
CA LEU A 259 -4.00 9.61 -7.22
C LEU A 259 -3.04 10.78 -7.47
N LEU A 260 -2.61 10.94 -8.72
CA LEU A 260 -1.94 12.15 -9.18
C LEU A 260 -2.99 13.17 -9.61
N VAL A 261 -2.97 14.32 -8.98
CA VAL A 261 -3.88 15.45 -9.20
C VAL A 261 -3.07 16.61 -9.75
N GLU A 262 -3.53 17.18 -10.86
CA GLU A 262 -2.94 18.38 -11.46
C GLU A 262 -4.07 19.40 -11.67
N ILE A 263 -3.89 20.62 -11.18
CA ILE A 263 -4.89 21.71 -11.25
C ILE A 263 -4.14 23.00 -11.52
N GLY A 264 -4.17 23.48 -12.77
CA GLY A 264 -3.33 24.59 -13.17
C GLY A 264 -1.85 24.34 -12.82
N GLY A 265 -1.16 25.29 -12.23
CA GLY A 265 0.22 25.16 -11.78
C GLY A 265 0.42 24.32 -10.50
N PHE A 266 -0.65 23.78 -9.90
CA PHE A 266 -0.59 22.92 -8.74
C PHE A 266 -0.53 21.44 -9.15
N SER A 267 0.24 20.63 -8.40
CA SER A 267 0.26 19.17 -8.56
C SER A 267 0.42 18.45 -7.24
N ALA A 268 -0.37 17.41 -7.01
CA ALA A 268 -0.27 16.59 -5.82
C ALA A 268 -0.30 15.10 -6.17
N LEU A 269 0.55 14.31 -5.52
CA LEU A 269 0.45 12.86 -5.53
C LEU A 269 -0.03 12.39 -4.16
N LEU A 270 -1.25 11.86 -4.12
CA LEU A 270 -1.87 11.25 -2.96
C LEU A 270 -1.59 9.74 -3.03
N ALA A 271 -0.46 9.31 -2.48
CA ALA A 271 -0.01 7.93 -2.58
C ALA A 271 -0.76 6.98 -1.64
N VAL A 272 -1.41 7.48 -0.60
CA VAL A 272 -2.17 6.69 0.37
C VAL A 272 -1.31 5.55 0.92
N ASP A 273 -1.70 4.30 0.74
CA ASP A 273 -0.96 3.09 1.13
C ASP A 273 -0.14 2.48 -0.02
N ALA A 274 -0.19 3.06 -1.21
CA ALA A 274 0.56 2.63 -2.38
C ALA A 274 2.05 2.95 -2.26
N ASN A 275 2.73 2.32 -1.30
CA ASN A 275 4.14 2.57 -0.97
C ASN A 275 5.12 2.02 -2.02
N PHE A 276 4.65 1.25 -2.99
CA PHE A 276 5.47 0.54 -3.97
C PHE A 276 5.17 0.94 -5.41
N ILE A 277 4.72 2.19 -5.64
CA ILE A 277 4.57 2.72 -6.99
C ILE A 277 5.93 2.69 -7.69
N ASP A 278 5.99 2.22 -8.93
CA ASP A 278 7.20 2.18 -9.74
C ASP A 278 7.81 3.57 -9.89
N PHE A 279 9.13 3.69 -9.68
CA PHE A 279 9.79 4.99 -9.64
C PHE A 279 9.68 5.79 -10.94
N TYR A 280 9.54 5.14 -12.10
CA TYR A 280 9.32 5.83 -13.37
C TYR A 280 7.94 6.49 -13.48
N ARG A 281 6.97 6.07 -12.66
CA ARG A 281 5.63 6.66 -12.58
C ARG A 281 5.59 7.93 -11.73
N PHE A 282 6.64 8.23 -10.99
CA PHE A 282 6.70 9.46 -10.22
C PHE A 282 7.09 10.64 -11.12
N PRO A 283 6.26 11.70 -11.16
CA PRO A 283 6.67 12.97 -11.78
C PRO A 283 7.63 13.71 -10.85
N GLU A 284 8.47 14.56 -11.44
CA GLU A 284 9.32 15.47 -10.69
C GLU A 284 8.64 16.83 -10.51
N GLY A 285 8.99 17.52 -9.44
CA GLY A 285 8.56 18.90 -9.22
C GLY A 285 7.11 19.02 -8.73
N LEU A 286 6.62 18.06 -7.95
CA LEU A 286 5.31 18.15 -7.33
C LEU A 286 5.17 19.35 -6.40
N THR A 287 3.94 19.87 -6.24
CA THR A 287 3.63 20.81 -5.16
C THR A 287 3.50 20.05 -3.83
N VAL A 288 2.74 18.94 -3.82
CA VAL A 288 2.53 18.13 -2.62
C VAL A 288 2.78 16.66 -2.94
N PHE A 289 3.55 15.99 -2.08
CA PHE A 289 3.53 14.54 -1.95
C PHE A 289 2.83 14.18 -0.65
N ALA A 290 1.84 13.29 -0.70
CA ALA A 290 1.10 12.83 0.46
C ALA A 290 1.11 11.30 0.51
N SER A 291 1.47 10.70 1.66
CA SER A 291 1.51 9.24 1.82
C SER A 291 1.30 8.79 3.26
N SER A 292 0.99 7.51 3.43
CA SER A 292 1.03 6.87 4.75
C SER A 292 2.44 6.95 5.35
N PHE A 293 2.50 7.06 6.68
CA PHE A 293 3.75 7.38 7.38
C PHE A 293 4.00 6.54 8.64
N ALA A 294 2.93 5.98 9.21
CA ALA A 294 2.97 5.48 10.58
C ALA A 294 3.81 4.19 10.74
N SER A 295 3.78 3.28 9.78
CA SER A 295 4.15 1.87 9.95
C SER A 295 3.26 1.13 10.97
N GLY A 296 3.46 -0.18 11.16
CA GLY A 296 2.69 -0.93 12.15
C GLY A 296 1.22 -1.15 11.79
N ALA A 297 0.90 -1.03 10.51
CA ALA A 297 -0.43 -1.19 9.94
C ALA A 297 -0.80 -2.66 9.67
N SER A 298 -0.21 -3.61 10.41
CA SER A 298 -0.53 -5.04 10.30
C SER A 298 -0.20 -5.78 11.58
N GLY A 299 -0.75 -6.98 11.75
CA GLY A 299 -0.43 -7.84 12.89
C GLY A 299 1.02 -8.34 12.93
N PHE A 300 1.80 -8.15 11.88
CA PHE A 300 3.21 -8.55 11.85
C PHE A 300 4.10 -7.48 12.50
N PRO A 301 4.99 -7.85 13.44
CA PRO A 301 5.26 -9.19 13.98
C PRO A 301 4.48 -9.52 15.26
N LEU A 302 3.71 -8.60 15.83
CA LEU A 302 3.14 -8.71 17.18
C LEU A 302 2.14 -9.84 17.34
N CYS A 303 1.41 -10.17 16.27
CA CYS A 303 0.46 -11.26 16.24
C CYS A 303 1.09 -12.62 15.87
N PHE A 304 2.43 -12.71 15.72
CA PHE A 304 3.10 -13.94 15.26
C PHE A 304 3.82 -14.66 16.40
N ASP A 305 3.37 -15.85 16.73
CA ASP A 305 3.94 -16.71 17.79
C ASP A 305 5.33 -17.29 17.41
N ASN A 306 5.76 -17.06 16.17
CA ASN A 306 7.06 -17.51 15.67
C ASN A 306 8.25 -16.66 16.17
N TYR A 307 7.99 -15.51 16.78
CA TYR A 307 9.01 -14.57 17.19
C TYR A 307 8.96 -14.33 18.70
N ASP A 308 10.12 -14.28 19.33
CA ASP A 308 10.23 -13.81 20.70
C ASP A 308 10.09 -12.27 20.78
N GLU A 309 9.99 -11.73 22.00
CA GLU A 309 9.76 -10.29 22.20
C GLU A 309 10.92 -9.45 21.66
N ARG A 310 12.16 -9.90 21.77
CA ARG A 310 13.34 -9.20 21.26
C ARG A 310 13.33 -9.15 19.73
N GLU A 311 13.00 -10.25 19.10
CA GLU A 311 12.84 -10.35 17.64
C GLU A 311 11.73 -9.43 17.14
N ARG A 312 10.57 -9.43 17.82
CA ARG A 312 9.45 -8.53 17.50
C ARG A 312 9.88 -7.07 17.52
N GLN A 313 10.56 -6.62 18.57
CA GLN A 313 11.03 -5.24 18.69
C GLN A 313 12.05 -4.89 17.60
N GLN A 314 12.97 -5.78 17.25
CA GLN A 314 13.92 -5.56 16.16
C GLN A 314 13.21 -5.41 14.80
N ILE A 315 12.19 -6.23 14.55
CA ILE A 315 11.39 -6.16 13.32
C ILE A 315 10.62 -4.84 13.25
N ILE A 316 10.01 -4.41 14.35
CA ILE A 316 9.28 -3.13 14.42
C ILE A 316 10.20 -1.94 14.11
N ILE A 317 11.39 -1.90 14.72
CA ILE A 317 12.38 -0.87 14.45
C ILE A 317 12.77 -0.85 12.97
N ARG A 318 13.03 -2.02 12.38
CA ARG A 318 13.34 -2.16 10.95
C ARG A 318 12.20 -1.65 10.07
N ASN A 319 10.96 -2.05 10.35
CA ASN A 319 9.79 -1.65 9.58
C ASN A 319 9.60 -0.12 9.62
N ARG A 320 9.70 0.50 10.79
CA ARG A 320 9.65 1.96 10.94
C ARG A 320 10.72 2.66 10.09
N ASN A 321 11.95 2.15 10.15
CA ASN A 321 13.06 2.70 9.37
C ASN A 321 12.84 2.53 7.86
N THR A 322 12.27 1.40 7.44
CA THR A 322 11.95 1.12 6.02
C THR A 322 10.92 2.13 5.48
N VAL A 323 9.83 2.39 6.21
CA VAL A 323 8.83 3.37 5.78
C VAL A 323 9.44 4.77 5.63
N ARG A 324 10.26 5.22 6.60
CA ARG A 324 10.96 6.50 6.49
C ARG A 324 11.95 6.55 5.33
N TYR A 325 12.68 5.45 5.11
CA TYR A 325 13.61 5.34 3.98
C TYR A 325 12.87 5.44 2.64
N LEU A 326 11.79 4.69 2.46
CA LEU A 326 10.97 4.76 1.24
C LEU A 326 10.45 6.17 0.98
N ALA A 327 9.88 6.80 2.01
CA ALA A 327 9.44 8.18 1.90
C ALA A 327 10.58 9.12 1.48
N SER A 328 11.80 8.97 2.06
CA SER A 328 12.94 9.80 1.66
C SER A 328 13.33 9.61 0.19
N GLN A 329 13.29 8.39 -0.33
CA GLN A 329 13.60 8.12 -1.74
C GLN A 329 12.55 8.72 -2.68
N ILE A 330 11.26 8.67 -2.31
CA ILE A 330 10.18 9.25 -3.10
C ILE A 330 10.25 10.78 -3.05
N LEU A 331 10.53 11.37 -1.89
CA LEU A 331 10.71 12.81 -1.73
C LEU A 331 11.89 13.33 -2.56
N GLU A 332 13.01 12.60 -2.57
CA GLU A 332 14.16 12.91 -3.41
C GLU A 332 13.80 12.86 -4.91
N LYS A 333 13.09 11.79 -5.33
CA LYS A 333 12.67 11.60 -6.73
C LYS A 333 11.67 12.63 -7.21
N THR A 334 10.66 12.96 -6.39
CA THR A 334 9.56 13.84 -6.78
C THR A 334 9.84 15.30 -6.54
N ALA A 335 10.86 15.65 -5.72
CA ALA A 335 11.24 17.01 -5.33
C ALA A 335 10.02 17.90 -5.03
N PRO A 336 9.12 17.52 -4.10
CA PRO A 336 7.90 18.28 -3.86
C PRO A 336 8.20 19.55 -3.05
N ALA A 337 7.33 20.56 -3.18
CA ALA A 337 7.42 21.74 -2.31
C ALA A 337 7.02 21.41 -0.87
N ALA A 338 6.07 20.46 -0.69
CA ALA A 338 5.61 20.04 0.63
C ALA A 338 5.37 18.52 0.70
N PHE A 339 5.57 17.95 1.89
CA PHE A 339 5.19 16.58 2.25
C PHE A 339 4.05 16.60 3.27
N LEU A 340 3.00 15.84 2.98
CA LEU A 340 1.81 15.69 3.82
C LEU A 340 1.72 14.24 4.32
N PRO A 341 2.22 13.91 5.51
CA PRO A 341 1.95 12.62 6.17
C PRO A 341 0.45 12.48 6.49
N TYR A 342 -0.21 11.48 5.93
CA TYR A 342 -1.63 11.17 6.18
C TYR A 342 -1.88 9.66 6.03
N ALA A 343 -3.13 9.17 6.06
CA ALA A 343 -3.43 7.73 5.96
C ALA A 343 -2.66 6.85 6.98
N GLY A 344 -2.49 7.35 8.20
CA GLY A 344 -1.76 6.66 9.26
C GLY A 344 -2.27 7.05 10.67
N PHE A 345 -3.41 7.74 10.74
CA PHE A 345 -4.00 8.20 12.00
C PHE A 345 -5.01 7.19 12.56
N PHE A 346 -4.49 6.04 12.97
CA PHE A 346 -5.27 4.98 13.63
C PHE A 346 -4.66 4.60 14.98
N SER A 347 -5.47 4.01 15.85
CA SER A 347 -5.05 3.50 17.15
C SER A 347 -5.70 2.16 17.46
N GLU A 348 -5.01 1.34 18.24
CA GLU A 348 -5.46 0.07 18.79
C GLU A 348 -6.14 0.32 20.15
N ALA A 349 -7.21 1.12 20.13
CA ALA A 349 -7.79 1.69 21.35
C ALA A 349 -8.63 0.71 22.16
N ALA A 350 -9.09 -0.42 21.55
CA ALA A 350 -9.90 -1.41 22.25
C ALA A 350 -9.16 -2.02 23.44
N PRO A 351 -9.78 -2.14 24.63
CA PRO A 351 -9.14 -2.71 25.82
C PRO A 351 -8.56 -4.11 25.60
N ARG A 352 -9.21 -4.94 24.77
CA ARG A 352 -8.76 -6.28 24.39
C ARG A 352 -7.48 -6.28 23.54
N ASP A 353 -7.08 -5.13 22.98
CA ASP A 353 -5.88 -4.96 22.14
C ASP A 353 -4.76 -4.20 22.89
N SER A 354 -4.83 -4.11 24.23
CA SER A 354 -3.86 -3.40 25.07
C SER A 354 -2.41 -3.81 24.81
N TYR A 355 -2.14 -5.11 24.62
CA TYR A 355 -0.80 -5.60 24.27
C TYR A 355 -0.31 -4.97 22.95
N ILE A 356 -1.14 -4.94 21.92
CA ILE A 356 -0.77 -4.34 20.63
C ILE A 356 -0.51 -2.84 20.81
N LYS A 357 -1.41 -2.12 21.48
CA LYS A 357 -1.29 -0.69 21.77
C LYS A 357 0.01 -0.35 22.49
N GLU A 358 0.43 -1.18 23.43
CA GLU A 358 1.67 -0.98 24.21
C GLU A 358 2.93 -1.22 23.36
N HIS A 359 2.92 -2.22 22.49
CA HIS A 359 4.11 -2.70 21.80
C HIS A 359 4.23 -2.22 20.35
N ASN A 360 3.13 -1.82 19.71
CA ASN A 360 3.13 -1.34 18.32
C ASN A 360 3.67 0.10 18.22
N ARG A 361 4.98 0.22 18.05
CA ARG A 361 5.65 1.52 17.89
C ARG A 361 5.50 2.01 16.46
N LYS A 362 4.81 3.13 16.29
CA LYS A 362 4.57 3.79 14.98
C LYS A 362 5.48 5.02 14.81
N ASN A 363 5.69 5.46 13.56
CA ASN A 363 6.31 6.75 13.29
C ASN A 363 5.30 7.86 13.56
N ALA A 364 5.79 8.99 14.07
CA ALA A 364 5.05 10.25 14.18
C ALA A 364 5.38 11.15 12.98
N VAL A 365 4.55 12.16 12.72
CA VAL A 365 4.81 13.19 11.71
C VAL A 365 6.19 13.84 11.94
N SER A 366 6.55 14.13 13.18
CA SER A 366 7.84 14.73 13.56
C SER A 366 9.07 13.88 13.19
N ASP A 367 8.93 12.57 13.03
CA ASP A 367 10.05 11.68 12.63
C ASP A 367 10.56 11.97 11.20
N TYR A 368 9.78 12.69 10.39
CA TYR A 368 10.13 13.11 9.04
C TYR A 368 10.79 14.50 8.95
N SER A 369 10.85 15.25 10.04
CA SER A 369 11.35 16.64 10.06
C SER A 369 12.77 16.77 9.53
N ASN A 370 13.68 15.86 9.92
CA ASN A 370 15.06 15.90 9.48
C ASN A 370 15.20 15.53 7.99
N ILE A 371 14.41 14.59 7.49
CA ILE A 371 14.37 14.19 6.08
C ILE A 371 13.90 15.37 5.24
N CYS A 372 12.77 15.96 5.59
CA CYS A 372 12.21 17.11 4.88
C CYS A 372 13.17 18.31 4.90
N LYS A 373 13.78 18.61 6.05
CA LYS A 373 14.78 19.70 6.16
C LYS A 373 15.99 19.46 5.26
N ALA A 374 16.51 18.25 5.20
CA ALA A 374 17.67 17.91 4.36
C ALA A 374 17.37 18.05 2.87
N LEU A 375 16.13 17.79 2.45
CA LEU A 375 15.69 17.88 1.07
C LEU A 375 15.07 19.24 0.71
N GLY A 376 14.96 20.18 1.64
CA GLY A 376 14.32 21.48 1.41
C GLY A 376 12.81 21.40 1.21
N VAL A 377 12.17 20.33 1.68
CA VAL A 377 10.73 20.07 1.59
C VAL A 377 10.03 20.60 2.84
N ARG A 378 8.89 21.28 2.68
CA ARG A 378 8.07 21.68 3.84
C ARG A 378 7.27 20.49 4.36
N LEU A 379 7.41 20.18 5.65
CA LEU A 379 6.58 19.19 6.34
C LEU A 379 5.25 19.84 6.76
N LEU A 380 4.12 19.27 6.32
CA LEU A 380 2.77 19.66 6.74
C LEU A 380 2.32 18.77 7.90
N ASP A 381 1.55 19.33 8.83
CA ASP A 381 1.10 18.60 10.01
C ASP A 381 -0.41 18.76 10.22
N VAL A 382 -1.17 17.73 9.78
CA VAL A 382 -2.62 17.68 9.95
C VAL A 382 -3.08 17.48 11.40
N THR A 383 -2.19 17.18 12.32
CA THR A 383 -2.53 17.13 13.75
C THR A 383 -2.66 18.52 14.37
N VAL A 384 -2.07 19.52 13.74
CA VAL A 384 -2.12 20.93 14.12
C VAL A 384 -3.04 21.71 13.18
N ASP A 385 -2.91 21.50 11.88
CA ASP A 385 -3.63 22.21 10.83
C ASP A 385 -4.66 21.31 10.15
N THR A 386 -5.77 21.88 9.68
CA THR A 386 -6.81 21.14 8.93
C THR A 386 -6.93 21.55 7.48
N ARG A 387 -6.48 22.77 7.12
CA ARG A 387 -6.58 23.29 5.77
C ARG A 387 -5.27 23.94 5.32
N PHE A 388 -4.89 23.67 4.09
CA PHE A 388 -3.70 24.18 3.43
C PHE A 388 -4.12 24.85 2.12
N LEU A 389 -3.68 26.10 1.92
CA LEU A 389 -4.04 26.90 0.77
C LEU A 389 -2.82 27.06 -0.13
N PHE A 390 -2.94 26.65 -1.38
CA PHE A 390 -1.89 26.69 -2.39
C PHE A 390 -2.27 27.60 -3.55
N GLU A 391 -1.25 28.19 -4.19
CA GLU A 391 -1.36 28.86 -5.47
C GLU A 391 -0.15 28.44 -6.32
N GLY A 392 -0.39 27.59 -7.32
CA GLY A 392 0.68 26.87 -8.00
C GLY A 392 1.49 26.03 -7.01
N ARG A 393 2.82 26.21 -7.02
CA ARG A 393 3.72 25.55 -6.06
C ARG A 393 3.87 26.27 -4.72
N ASP A 394 3.30 27.46 -4.60
CA ASP A 394 3.43 28.26 -3.38
C ASP A 394 2.37 27.85 -2.35
N PHE A 395 2.85 27.55 -1.15
CA PHE A 395 1.99 27.36 0.01
C PHE A 395 1.82 28.69 0.72
N ARG A 396 0.58 29.17 0.81
CA ARG A 396 0.31 30.49 1.39
C ARG A 396 0.04 30.42 2.88
N THR A 397 -0.83 29.52 3.31
CA THR A 397 -1.25 29.48 4.70
C THR A 397 -1.79 28.10 5.10
N SER A 398 -1.82 27.86 6.40
CA SER A 398 -2.52 26.74 7.05
C SER A 398 -3.53 27.29 8.03
N LEU A 399 -4.57 26.53 8.31
CA LEU A 399 -5.59 26.88 9.29
C LEU A 399 -5.64 25.79 10.37
N PRO A 400 -5.54 26.20 11.63
CA PRO A 400 -5.49 25.25 12.75
C PRO A 400 -6.80 24.46 12.86
N ARG A 401 -6.68 23.29 13.46
CA ARG A 401 -7.84 22.46 13.80
C ARG A 401 -8.74 23.23 14.76
N SER A 402 -10.03 23.25 14.46
CA SER A 402 -11.03 23.87 15.30
C SER A 402 -12.35 23.12 15.19
N GLY A 403 -13.21 23.28 16.16
CA GLY A 403 -14.62 23.01 16.00
C GLY A 403 -15.16 21.81 16.77
N THR A 404 -16.45 21.62 16.58
CA THR A 404 -17.23 20.50 17.10
C THR A 404 -16.86 19.22 16.36
N VAL A 405 -16.92 18.12 17.09
CA VAL A 405 -16.60 16.79 16.56
C VAL A 405 -17.88 16.04 16.18
N LEU A 406 -17.73 15.13 15.22
CA LEU A 406 -18.80 14.25 14.78
C LEU A 406 -19.23 13.35 15.94
N ASP A 407 -20.55 13.29 16.17
CA ASP A 407 -21.12 12.35 17.14
C ASP A 407 -21.13 10.93 16.56
N GLN A 408 -20.66 9.97 17.37
CA GLN A 408 -20.59 8.57 16.98
C GLN A 408 -20.90 7.66 18.18
N ALA A 409 -21.27 6.41 17.88
CA ALA A 409 -21.50 5.42 18.92
C ALA A 409 -20.21 5.19 19.76
N PRO A 410 -20.33 4.92 21.07
CA PRO A 410 -19.16 4.62 21.90
C PRO A 410 -18.55 3.27 21.49
N MET A 411 -17.25 3.11 21.71
CA MET A 411 -16.49 1.91 21.37
C MET A 411 -17.11 0.62 21.93
N GLU A 412 -17.61 0.69 23.16
CA GLU A 412 -18.23 -0.44 23.85
C GLU A 412 -19.46 -0.98 23.09
N ALA A 413 -20.20 -0.11 22.40
CA ALA A 413 -21.34 -0.54 21.60
C ALA A 413 -20.90 -1.40 20.39
N TYR A 414 -19.81 -1.02 19.71
CA TYR A 414 -19.25 -1.81 18.61
C TYR A 414 -18.69 -3.14 19.09
N LEU A 415 -17.97 -3.15 20.23
CA LEU A 415 -17.37 -4.37 20.77
C LEU A 415 -18.42 -5.35 21.33
N ALA A 416 -19.52 -4.83 21.86
CA ALA A 416 -20.64 -5.65 22.38
C ALA A 416 -21.59 -6.14 21.28
N ALA A 417 -21.52 -5.57 20.07
CA ALA A 417 -22.42 -5.95 18.99
C ALA A 417 -22.16 -7.41 18.56
N PRO A 418 -23.21 -8.25 18.52
CA PRO A 418 -23.05 -9.63 18.06
C PRO A 418 -22.63 -9.65 16.58
N PRO A 419 -21.98 -10.74 16.13
CA PRO A 419 -21.70 -10.91 14.72
C PRO A 419 -23.03 -11.01 13.94
N PRO A 420 -23.04 -10.66 12.64
CA PRO A 420 -24.22 -10.78 11.79
C PRO A 420 -24.84 -12.17 11.86
N GLY A 421 -26.16 -12.25 12.05
CA GLY A 421 -26.87 -13.54 12.19
C GLY A 421 -26.67 -14.25 13.54
N GLY A 422 -26.04 -13.58 14.53
CA GLY A 422 -25.86 -14.10 15.88
C GLY A 422 -24.61 -14.98 16.08
N ALA A 423 -24.45 -15.53 17.28
CA ALA A 423 -23.23 -16.23 17.67
C ALA A 423 -23.16 -17.72 17.26
N ALA A 424 -24.28 -18.35 16.86
CA ALA A 424 -24.23 -19.74 16.39
C ALA A 424 -23.52 -19.82 15.05
N LEU A 425 -22.56 -20.74 14.89
CA LEU A 425 -21.79 -20.93 13.66
C LEU A 425 -22.04 -22.33 13.11
N ASP A 426 -22.50 -22.43 11.86
CA ASP A 426 -22.60 -23.69 11.16
C ASP A 426 -21.26 -24.00 10.47
N PRO A 427 -20.65 -25.18 10.70
CA PRO A 427 -19.45 -25.61 9.97
C PRO A 427 -19.60 -25.54 8.45
N ALA A 428 -20.80 -25.66 7.90
CA ALA A 428 -21.08 -25.52 6.48
C ALA A 428 -20.83 -24.08 5.97
N GLU A 429 -21.07 -23.05 6.79
CA GLU A 429 -20.74 -21.67 6.44
C GLU A 429 -19.23 -21.49 6.26
N VAL A 430 -18.44 -22.09 7.16
CA VAL A 430 -16.96 -22.07 7.12
C VAL A 430 -16.45 -22.77 5.86
N ALA A 431 -17.00 -23.95 5.57
CA ALA A 431 -16.65 -24.70 4.36
C ALA A 431 -17.00 -23.88 3.10
N THR A 432 -18.17 -23.26 3.06
CA THR A 432 -18.59 -22.41 1.94
C THR A 432 -17.63 -21.25 1.72
N TYR A 433 -17.17 -20.57 2.77
CA TYR A 433 -16.22 -19.48 2.67
C TYR A 433 -14.89 -19.95 2.08
N PHE A 434 -14.23 -20.94 2.68
CA PHE A 434 -12.91 -21.38 2.24
C PHE A 434 -12.92 -22.06 0.87
N LEU A 435 -13.87 -22.95 0.61
CA LEU A 435 -13.96 -23.64 -0.67
C LEU A 435 -14.50 -22.71 -1.78
N GLY A 436 -15.43 -21.82 -1.44
CA GLY A 436 -15.95 -20.81 -2.35
C GLY A 436 -14.94 -19.73 -2.73
N SER A 437 -13.86 -19.56 -1.96
CA SER A 437 -12.79 -18.62 -2.29
C SER A 437 -12.05 -18.98 -3.59
N GLY A 438 -12.10 -20.25 -4.01
CA GLY A 438 -11.36 -20.74 -5.18
C GLY A 438 -9.84 -20.84 -4.96
N TYR A 439 -9.36 -20.80 -3.72
CA TYR A 439 -7.94 -21.00 -3.43
C TYR A 439 -7.50 -22.44 -3.75
N ALA A 440 -6.49 -22.58 -4.62
CA ALA A 440 -6.07 -23.85 -5.20
C ALA A 440 -4.54 -24.06 -5.14
N LYS A 441 -3.92 -23.69 -4.01
CA LYS A 441 -2.52 -23.98 -3.73
C LYS A 441 -2.39 -24.90 -2.52
N PRO A 442 -1.38 -25.80 -2.48
CA PRO A 442 -1.18 -26.70 -1.35
C PRO A 442 -0.97 -25.94 -0.05
N LEU A 443 -1.89 -26.09 0.91
CA LEU A 443 -1.80 -25.48 2.22
C LEU A 443 -2.59 -26.29 3.26
N ASN A 444 -1.96 -26.58 4.40
CA ASN A 444 -2.62 -27.01 5.62
C ASN A 444 -2.90 -25.77 6.48
N LEU A 445 -4.14 -25.33 6.51
CA LEU A 445 -4.59 -24.19 7.32
C LEU A 445 -5.34 -24.74 8.54
N LEU A 446 -4.86 -24.40 9.72
CA LEU A 446 -5.50 -24.71 11.00
C LEU A 446 -6.09 -23.42 11.59
N VAL A 447 -7.37 -23.43 11.89
CA VAL A 447 -8.07 -22.28 12.48
C VAL A 447 -8.66 -22.73 13.82
N ARG A 448 -8.35 -22.02 14.90
CA ARG A 448 -8.99 -22.21 16.21
C ARG A 448 -9.71 -20.93 16.61
N LEU A 449 -10.98 -21.06 16.97
CA LEU A 449 -11.79 -19.94 17.43
C LEU A 449 -11.59 -19.76 18.94
N THR A 450 -11.36 -18.52 19.36
CA THR A 450 -10.99 -18.22 20.74
C THR A 450 -11.84 -17.09 21.32
N ASP A 451 -11.67 -16.90 22.63
CA ASP A 451 -12.08 -15.68 23.33
C ASP A 451 -11.23 -14.46 22.91
N ASP A 452 -11.49 -13.32 23.55
CA ASP A 452 -10.76 -12.08 23.28
C ASP A 452 -9.28 -12.12 23.72
N ALA A 453 -8.91 -13.01 24.66
CA ALA A 453 -7.53 -13.20 25.12
C ALA A 453 -6.72 -14.18 24.26
N PHE A 454 -7.34 -14.85 23.30
CA PHE A 454 -6.76 -15.94 22.48
C PHE A 454 -6.41 -17.22 23.25
N GLU A 455 -7.02 -17.45 24.41
CA GLU A 455 -6.72 -18.56 25.30
C GLU A 455 -7.78 -19.66 25.26
N GLU A 456 -9.05 -19.29 25.49
CA GLU A 456 -10.15 -20.23 25.58
C GLU A 456 -10.86 -20.43 24.25
N GLY A 457 -11.40 -21.63 24.00
CA GLY A 457 -12.19 -21.97 22.81
C GLY A 457 -11.97 -23.41 22.36
N GLU A 458 -13.08 -24.11 22.10
CA GLU A 458 -13.09 -25.53 21.73
C GLU A 458 -13.28 -25.74 20.22
N GLU A 459 -13.87 -24.76 19.52
CA GLU A 459 -14.14 -24.87 18.09
C GLU A 459 -12.87 -24.64 17.26
N ALA A 460 -12.57 -25.56 16.36
CA ALA A 460 -11.47 -25.43 15.42
C ALA A 460 -11.83 -26.04 14.06
N PHE A 461 -11.02 -25.74 13.06
CA PHE A 461 -11.17 -26.23 11.69
C PHE A 461 -9.81 -26.58 11.10
N PHE A 462 -9.76 -27.68 10.36
CA PHE A 462 -8.66 -28.01 9.48
C PHE A 462 -9.10 -27.82 8.03
N CYS A 463 -8.51 -26.83 7.37
CA CYS A 463 -8.73 -26.55 5.97
C CYS A 463 -7.52 -27.04 5.18
N ARG A 464 -7.71 -28.08 4.38
CA ARG A 464 -6.69 -28.61 3.50
C ARG A 464 -6.97 -28.16 2.08
N PHE A 465 -6.05 -27.42 1.51
CA PHE A 465 -6.11 -26.98 0.12
C PHE A 465 -5.15 -27.80 -0.74
N ASP A 466 -5.53 -28.01 -1.99
CA ASP A 466 -4.80 -28.85 -2.94
C ASP A 466 -4.84 -28.20 -4.34
N GLU A 467 -3.86 -28.51 -5.20
CA GLU A 467 -3.84 -28.03 -6.58
C GLU A 467 -4.91 -28.66 -7.48
N LYS A 468 -5.42 -29.81 -7.12
CA LYS A 468 -6.27 -30.67 -7.97
C LYS A 468 -7.73 -30.75 -7.56
N GLY A 469 -8.14 -30.02 -6.54
CA GLY A 469 -9.51 -30.12 -6.06
C GLY A 469 -9.94 -28.96 -5.18
N PRO A 470 -11.21 -28.93 -4.79
CA PRO A 470 -11.76 -27.83 -3.98
C PRO A 470 -11.22 -27.80 -2.55
N GLY A 471 -10.35 -28.74 -2.18
CA GLY A 471 -9.88 -28.90 -0.81
C GLY A 471 -10.92 -29.53 0.12
N SER A 472 -10.69 -29.45 1.42
CA SER A 472 -11.62 -29.91 2.45
C SER A 472 -11.58 -29.02 3.67
N VAL A 473 -12.71 -28.90 4.36
CA VAL A 473 -12.83 -28.22 5.65
C VAL A 473 -13.42 -29.20 6.65
N THR A 474 -12.66 -29.53 7.68
CA THR A 474 -13.05 -30.50 8.72
C THR A 474 -13.18 -29.79 10.05
N PRO A 475 -14.35 -29.81 10.70
CA PRO A 475 -14.49 -29.33 12.08
C PRO A 475 -13.62 -30.15 13.03
N LEU A 476 -12.97 -29.50 13.96
CA LEU A 476 -12.13 -30.09 15.00
C LEU A 476 -12.54 -29.57 16.38
N ASN A 477 -12.22 -30.32 17.41
CA ASN A 477 -12.12 -29.78 18.76
C ASN A 477 -10.69 -29.29 19.06
N ARG A 478 -10.48 -28.70 20.23
CA ARG A 478 -9.18 -28.20 20.66
C ARG A 478 -8.10 -29.29 20.71
N ALA A 479 -8.42 -30.48 21.19
CA ALA A 479 -7.45 -31.59 21.33
C ALA A 479 -6.97 -32.07 19.95
N ASP A 480 -7.87 -32.21 19.00
CA ASP A 480 -7.53 -32.58 17.61
C ASP A 480 -6.71 -31.51 16.93
N TYR A 481 -7.03 -30.22 17.15
CA TYR A 481 -6.25 -29.09 16.63
C TYR A 481 -4.80 -29.14 17.15
N GLU A 482 -4.59 -29.37 18.46
CA GLU A 482 -3.24 -29.47 19.02
C GLU A 482 -2.50 -30.71 18.49
N ALA A 483 -3.20 -31.82 18.28
CA ALA A 483 -2.62 -33.01 17.67
C ALA A 483 -2.12 -32.77 16.23
N TYR A 484 -2.90 -32.02 15.42
CA TYR A 484 -2.47 -31.64 14.08
C TYR A 484 -1.25 -30.72 14.10
N LEU A 485 -1.17 -29.75 15.02
CA LEU A 485 0.00 -28.86 15.16
C LEU A 485 1.29 -29.63 15.45
N LEU A 486 1.20 -30.77 16.15
CA LEU A 486 2.33 -31.62 16.47
C LEU A 486 2.72 -32.59 15.35
N SER A 487 1.77 -32.96 14.48
CA SER A 487 1.95 -33.97 13.45
C SER A 487 2.30 -33.43 12.06
N LEU A 488 2.01 -32.15 11.79
CA LEU A 488 2.23 -31.56 10.48
C LEU A 488 3.60 -30.87 10.38
N ASP A 489 4.38 -31.23 9.37
CA ASP A 489 5.66 -30.58 9.07
C ASP A 489 5.49 -29.18 8.45
N ARG A 490 4.36 -28.95 7.78
CA ARG A 490 4.05 -27.67 7.10
C ARG A 490 2.61 -27.26 7.39
N PHE A 491 2.45 -26.08 7.97
CA PHE A 491 1.12 -25.52 8.25
C PHE A 491 1.15 -24.00 8.41
N LEU A 492 0.00 -23.38 8.22
CA LEU A 492 -0.36 -22.06 8.71
C LEU A 492 -1.47 -22.24 9.75
N SER A 493 -1.24 -21.75 10.96
CA SER A 493 -2.20 -21.85 12.06
C SER A 493 -2.60 -20.46 12.54
N LEU A 494 -3.90 -20.24 12.72
CA LEU A 494 -4.47 -19.00 13.23
C LEU A 494 -5.40 -19.30 14.42
N ARG A 495 -5.14 -18.64 15.54
CA ARG A 495 -6.09 -18.51 16.65
C ARG A 495 -6.80 -17.19 16.45
N ILE A 496 -8.13 -17.20 16.37
CA ILE A 496 -8.92 -16.04 15.93
C ILE A 496 -10.04 -15.78 16.93
N ARG A 497 -10.28 -14.52 17.25
CA ARG A 497 -11.45 -14.10 18.04
C ARG A 497 -12.73 -14.53 17.36
N ARG A 498 -13.52 -15.33 18.05
CA ARG A 498 -14.68 -16.05 17.49
C ARG A 498 -15.68 -15.12 16.78
N ASN A 499 -16.04 -14.01 17.39
CA ASN A 499 -17.02 -13.08 16.82
C ASN A 499 -16.52 -12.41 15.53
N GLU A 500 -15.23 -12.09 15.48
CA GLU A 500 -14.63 -11.47 14.28
C GLU A 500 -14.47 -12.50 13.14
N PHE A 501 -14.15 -13.74 13.47
CA PHE A 501 -14.17 -14.84 12.51
C PHE A 501 -15.55 -15.01 11.87
N ILE A 502 -16.61 -15.09 12.68
CA ILE A 502 -17.99 -15.21 12.18
C ILE A 502 -18.37 -14.02 11.29
N ARG A 503 -17.94 -12.81 11.67
CA ARG A 503 -18.17 -11.61 10.87
C ARG A 503 -17.55 -11.73 9.47
N VAL A 504 -16.28 -12.13 9.39
CA VAL A 504 -15.57 -12.31 8.11
C VAL A 504 -16.23 -13.39 7.26
N ILE A 505 -16.55 -14.55 7.85
CA ILE A 505 -17.18 -15.68 7.14
C ILE A 505 -18.53 -15.26 6.54
N ARG A 506 -19.41 -14.64 7.32
CA ARG A 506 -20.79 -14.32 6.90
C ARG A 506 -20.89 -13.15 5.96
N LEU A 507 -20.02 -12.15 6.14
CA LEU A 507 -19.97 -11.00 5.24
C LEU A 507 -19.12 -11.28 4.00
N GLY A 508 -18.43 -12.43 3.93
CA GLY A 508 -17.53 -12.77 2.83
C GLY A 508 -16.36 -11.79 2.69
N LEU A 509 -15.88 -11.23 3.80
CA LEU A 509 -14.82 -10.22 3.80
C LEU A 509 -13.45 -10.82 3.47
N PRO A 510 -12.48 -9.99 3.08
CA PRO A 510 -11.08 -10.40 2.97
C PRO A 510 -10.57 -10.98 4.29
N TRP A 511 -9.90 -12.12 4.21
CA TRP A 511 -9.31 -12.75 5.38
C TRP A 511 -8.19 -11.92 6.02
N GLU A 512 -7.53 -11.11 5.22
CA GLU A 512 -6.47 -10.20 5.66
C GLU A 512 -6.95 -9.20 6.72
N ASP A 513 -8.21 -8.80 6.70
CA ASP A 513 -8.81 -7.88 7.67
C ASP A 513 -8.63 -8.34 9.13
N LEU A 514 -8.63 -9.67 9.35
CA LEU A 514 -8.35 -10.25 10.68
C LEU A 514 -6.91 -10.05 11.13
N SER A 515 -5.95 -10.13 10.20
CA SER A 515 -4.53 -9.95 10.50
C SER A 515 -4.18 -8.47 10.68
N ILE A 516 -4.65 -7.61 9.79
CA ILE A 516 -4.43 -6.16 9.86
C ILE A 516 -5.08 -5.60 11.13
N GLY A 517 -6.28 -6.06 11.46
CA GLY A 517 -7.02 -5.66 12.67
C GLY A 517 -6.57 -6.31 13.97
N PHE A 518 -5.47 -7.06 14.00
CA PHE A 518 -4.95 -7.76 15.20
C PHE A 518 -5.91 -8.81 15.80
N GLN A 519 -6.86 -9.30 15.03
CA GLN A 519 -7.92 -10.19 15.50
C GLN A 519 -7.49 -11.67 15.50
N CYS A 520 -6.22 -11.96 15.19
CA CYS A 520 -5.66 -13.29 15.19
C CYS A 520 -4.28 -13.37 15.82
N ARG A 521 -3.88 -14.61 16.16
CA ARG A 521 -2.50 -14.99 16.47
C ARG A 521 -2.06 -16.03 15.45
N VAL A 522 -0.91 -15.82 14.85
CA VAL A 522 -0.41 -16.60 13.70
C VAL A 522 0.78 -17.44 14.13
N LYS A 523 0.75 -18.73 13.83
CA LYS A 523 1.89 -19.63 13.91
C LYS A 523 2.06 -20.34 12.57
N ARG A 524 3.27 -20.45 12.09
CA ARG A 524 3.56 -21.09 10.81
C ARG A 524 4.79 -21.98 10.87
N GLN A 525 4.72 -23.07 10.18
CA GLN A 525 5.79 -24.05 10.10
C GLN A 525 5.99 -24.46 8.63
N PRO A 526 7.19 -24.30 8.02
CA PRO A 526 8.30 -23.46 8.52
C PRO A 526 7.92 -21.99 8.64
N ASN A 527 8.75 -21.18 9.32
CA ASN A 527 8.51 -19.74 9.47
C ASN A 527 8.77 -18.98 8.16
N ILE A 528 7.92 -19.19 7.17
CA ILE A 528 7.96 -18.52 5.85
C ILE A 528 6.66 -17.75 5.61
N TYR A 529 6.74 -16.72 4.77
CA TYR A 529 5.55 -15.99 4.35
C TYR A 529 4.78 -16.77 3.29
N HIS A 530 3.50 -17.04 3.54
CA HIS A 530 2.60 -17.71 2.61
C HIS A 530 1.99 -16.69 1.64
N SER A 531 2.79 -16.18 0.70
CA SER A 531 2.38 -15.12 -0.23
C SER A 531 1.13 -15.48 -1.01
N ASP A 532 1.03 -16.71 -1.55
CA ASP A 532 -0.14 -17.17 -2.30
C ASP A 532 -1.43 -17.09 -1.49
N PHE A 533 -1.37 -17.45 -0.20
CA PHE A 533 -2.53 -17.40 0.69
C PHE A 533 -2.96 -15.96 0.97
N TRP A 534 -2.05 -15.14 1.49
CA TRP A 534 -2.36 -13.75 1.83
C TRP A 534 -2.77 -12.94 0.61
N TYR A 535 -2.05 -13.10 -0.49
CA TYR A 535 -2.37 -12.49 -1.76
C TYR A 535 -3.79 -12.83 -2.25
N HIS A 536 -4.18 -14.11 -2.21
CA HIS A 536 -5.50 -14.55 -2.63
C HIS A 536 -6.58 -13.96 -1.73
N PHE A 537 -6.39 -14.02 -0.42
CA PHE A 537 -7.39 -13.60 0.56
C PHE A 537 -7.36 -12.10 0.90
N SER A 538 -6.47 -11.30 0.32
CA SER A 538 -6.51 -9.83 0.42
C SER A 538 -7.59 -9.21 -0.46
N ASN A 539 -7.88 -9.82 -1.61
CA ASN A 539 -8.76 -9.24 -2.63
C ASN A 539 -9.96 -10.13 -2.97
N VAL A 540 -10.14 -11.23 -2.27
CA VAL A 540 -11.26 -12.16 -2.51
C VAL A 540 -12.37 -11.90 -1.50
N TYR A 541 -13.49 -11.46 -2.03
CA TYR A 541 -14.78 -11.52 -1.34
C TYR A 541 -15.49 -12.79 -1.79
N VAL A 542 -15.80 -13.67 -0.84
CA VAL A 542 -16.54 -14.88 -1.13
C VAL A 542 -18.00 -14.53 -1.47
N ASN A 543 -18.79 -15.45 -2.01
CA ASN A 543 -20.16 -15.29 -2.49
C ASN A 543 -20.29 -14.70 -3.90
N ASP A 544 -19.46 -15.17 -4.84
CA ASP A 544 -19.48 -14.82 -6.28
C ASP A 544 -19.24 -13.33 -6.60
N ARG A 545 -18.90 -12.52 -5.61
CA ARG A 545 -18.71 -11.08 -5.82
C ARG A 545 -17.40 -10.79 -6.51
N VAL A 546 -16.33 -11.51 -6.17
CA VAL A 546 -15.01 -11.30 -6.78
C VAL A 546 -14.31 -12.63 -6.98
N LYS A 547 -13.87 -12.88 -8.20
CA LYS A 547 -12.91 -13.95 -8.52
C LYS A 547 -11.65 -13.30 -9.08
N ARG A 548 -10.52 -13.55 -8.45
CA ARG A 548 -9.26 -13.05 -8.95
C ARG A 548 -8.84 -13.82 -10.21
N ALA A 549 -8.54 -13.08 -11.26
CA ALA A 549 -8.17 -13.67 -12.55
C ALA A 549 -6.70 -14.13 -12.62
N SER A 550 -5.80 -13.53 -11.81
CA SER A 550 -4.35 -13.77 -11.90
C SER A 550 -3.66 -13.63 -10.55
N LEU A 551 -2.67 -14.49 -10.30
CA LEU A 551 -1.73 -14.39 -9.19
C LEU A 551 -0.46 -13.59 -9.55
N ALA A 552 -0.38 -13.04 -10.75
CA ALA A 552 0.76 -12.23 -11.18
C ALA A 552 0.65 -10.81 -10.62
N CYS A 553 1.78 -10.21 -10.29
CA CYS A 553 1.87 -8.78 -10.01
C CYS A 553 1.63 -8.01 -11.32
N ASP A 554 0.49 -7.33 -11.43
CA ASP A 554 0.12 -6.56 -12.63
C ASP A 554 1.05 -5.35 -12.87
N ALA A 555 1.83 -4.96 -11.85
CA ALA A 555 2.77 -3.85 -11.93
C ALA A 555 4.18 -4.27 -12.37
N CYS A 556 4.48 -5.56 -12.39
CA CYS A 556 5.76 -6.07 -12.91
C CYS A 556 5.76 -6.03 -14.45
N ILE A 557 5.36 -4.92 -15.03
CA ILE A 557 5.49 -4.67 -16.47
C ILE A 557 6.97 -4.43 -16.73
N ASN A 558 7.52 -5.13 -17.72
CA ASN A 558 8.91 -5.07 -18.14
C ASN A 558 9.39 -3.64 -18.30
N ILE A 559 10.05 -3.11 -17.28
CA ILE A 559 10.79 -1.86 -17.41
C ILE A 559 12.10 -2.25 -18.10
N GLN A 560 12.16 -2.03 -19.39
CA GLN A 560 13.41 -2.18 -20.12
C GLN A 560 14.22 -0.90 -19.95
N HIS A 561 15.19 -0.95 -19.03
CA HIS A 561 16.25 0.03 -19.00
C HIS A 561 17.29 -0.37 -20.05
N GLU A 562 17.39 0.40 -21.12
CA GLU A 562 18.41 0.19 -22.13
C GLU A 562 19.63 1.07 -21.83
N PHE A 563 20.79 0.44 -21.77
CA PHE A 563 22.06 1.17 -21.85
C PHE A 563 22.35 1.45 -23.34
N VAL A 564 22.67 2.70 -23.64
CA VAL A 564 23.17 3.11 -24.96
C VAL A 564 24.65 3.41 -24.82
N VAL A 565 25.46 2.64 -25.51
CA VAL A 565 26.92 2.82 -25.60
C VAL A 565 27.25 3.78 -26.72
#